data_e04f585f94888260e103d6b4845f9feb
#
_entry.id   e04f585f94888260e103d6b4845f9feb
#
_cell.length_a   1.000
_cell.length_b   1.000
_cell.length_c   1.000
_cell.angle_alpha   90.00
_cell.angle_beta   90.00
_cell.angle_gamma   90.00
#
_symmetry.space_group_name_H-M   'P 1'
#
loop_
_entity.id
_entity.type
_entity.pdbx_description
1 polymer ?
#
loop_
_entity_poly.entity_id
_entity_poly.type
_entity_poly.pdbx_seq_one_letter_code
_entity_poly.pdbx_strand_id
1 'polypeptide(L)'
;AYLKNAGLYDDTVIVLSADHGDMMGSHGLIGKYVWYEESIRIPFVVRVPGNEKRRCRTCIASQDMTPTLLGILGVSIPSTVEGEDCSSYLLTEKEDLEKASYLCACPGRDIFLKNFARAGKDPKAFGWRGVRTQDYTYVIELGYDVMPRPARYLYCTAADPQQMHPLALDVPENRRLARQMEDSVIAWMNRQKDGFAENWRRGVESI
;
A
#
# COMPACT_ATOMS: atom_id res chain seq x y z
N ALA A 1 14.38 -4.71 28.70
CA ALA A 1 15.30 -5.03 29.81
C ALA A 1 16.67 -5.47 29.33
N TYR A 2 16.80 -6.48 28.42
CA TYR A 2 18.08 -7.07 28.01
C TYR A 2 19.08 -6.03 27.45
N LEU A 3 18.69 -5.22 26.44
CA LEU A 3 19.59 -4.22 25.84
C LEU A 3 20.11 -3.19 26.87
N LYS A 4 19.27 -2.78 27.83
CA LYS A 4 19.72 -1.87 28.91
C LYS A 4 20.73 -2.53 29.83
N ASN A 5 20.49 -3.77 30.22
CA ASN A 5 21.42 -4.51 31.10
C ASN A 5 22.75 -4.83 30.39
N ALA A 6 22.73 -4.98 29.08
CA ALA A 6 23.91 -5.22 28.25
C ALA A 6 24.67 -3.91 27.85
N GLY A 7 24.16 -2.73 28.23
CA GLY A 7 24.75 -1.44 27.83
C GLY A 7 24.58 -1.12 26.33
N LEU A 8 23.71 -1.83 25.60
CA LEU A 8 23.54 -1.67 24.14
C LEU A 8 22.37 -0.75 23.76
N TYR A 9 21.52 -0.39 24.73
CA TYR A 9 20.26 0.30 24.45
C TYR A 9 20.47 1.66 23.77
N ASP A 10 21.48 2.41 24.17
CA ASP A 10 21.69 3.76 23.68
C ASP A 10 22.42 3.81 22.32
N ASP A 11 22.95 2.68 21.87
CA ASP A 11 23.60 2.52 20.55
C ASP A 11 22.77 1.67 19.56
N THR A 12 21.51 1.33 19.92
CA THR A 12 20.68 0.43 19.11
C THR A 12 19.45 1.14 18.57
N VAL A 13 19.28 1.12 17.24
CA VAL A 13 17.99 1.42 16.59
C VAL A 13 17.07 0.21 16.78
N ILE A 14 15.86 0.47 17.30
CA ILE A 14 14.86 -0.59 17.52
C ILE A 14 13.68 -0.34 16.62
N VAL A 15 13.29 -1.36 15.86
CA VAL A 15 12.18 -1.30 14.89
C VAL A 15 11.13 -2.34 15.27
N LEU A 16 9.86 -1.91 15.29
CA LEU A 16 8.70 -2.79 15.33
C LEU A 16 7.89 -2.59 14.06
N SER A 17 7.69 -3.66 13.30
CA SER A 17 6.88 -3.67 12.09
C SER A 17 6.24 -5.04 11.86
N ALA A 18 5.46 -5.15 10.79
CA ALA A 18 4.89 -6.38 10.28
C ALA A 18 5.00 -6.39 8.75
N ASP A 19 4.85 -7.56 8.13
CA ASP A 19 4.81 -7.74 6.68
C ASP A 19 3.46 -7.35 6.08
N HIS A 20 2.36 -7.60 6.79
CA HIS A 20 0.98 -7.26 6.44
C HIS A 20 0.12 -7.25 7.70
N GLY A 21 -1.11 -6.74 7.57
CA GLY A 21 -2.16 -6.90 8.56
C GLY A 21 -2.96 -8.20 8.37
N ASP A 22 -4.08 -8.31 9.08
CA ASP A 22 -5.04 -9.42 8.94
C ASP A 22 -6.44 -8.91 9.25
N MET A 23 -7.42 -9.39 8.48
CA MET A 23 -8.82 -8.95 8.60
C MET A 23 -9.47 -9.43 9.90
N MET A 24 -9.07 -10.56 10.47
CA MET A 24 -9.50 -11.10 11.77
C MET A 24 -11.03 -11.09 11.98
N GLY A 25 -11.81 -11.17 10.91
CA GLY A 25 -13.27 -11.10 10.92
C GLY A 25 -13.86 -9.76 10.51
N SER A 26 -13.08 -8.69 10.40
CA SER A 26 -13.53 -7.40 9.84
C SER A 26 -14.07 -7.59 8.42
N HIS A 27 -15.14 -6.88 8.07
CA HIS A 27 -15.87 -7.04 6.80
C HIS A 27 -16.34 -8.48 6.51
N GLY A 28 -16.42 -9.37 7.53
CA GLY A 28 -16.70 -10.79 7.36
C GLY A 28 -15.57 -11.58 6.71
N LEU A 29 -14.35 -11.03 6.66
CA LEU A 29 -13.19 -11.61 5.98
C LEU A 29 -12.15 -12.11 6.98
N ILE A 30 -11.35 -13.09 6.53
CA ILE A 30 -10.19 -13.62 7.26
C ILE A 30 -8.96 -13.53 6.35
N GLY A 31 -7.81 -13.24 6.94
CA GLY A 31 -6.55 -13.14 6.22
C GLY A 31 -6.33 -11.76 5.62
N LYS A 32 -5.75 -11.73 4.42
CA LYS A 32 -5.26 -10.55 3.73
C LYS A 32 -5.62 -10.60 2.25
N TYR A 33 -4.97 -9.81 1.41
CA TYR A 33 -5.19 -9.68 -0.05
C TYR A 33 -6.32 -8.74 -0.45
N VAL A 34 -6.84 -7.95 0.50
CA VAL A 34 -7.83 -6.90 0.29
C VAL A 34 -7.24 -5.55 0.68
N TRP A 35 -7.88 -4.46 0.27
CA TRP A 35 -7.41 -3.08 0.41
C TRP A 35 -7.84 -2.38 1.71
N TYR A 36 -8.50 -3.08 2.62
CA TYR A 36 -8.93 -2.52 3.90
C TYR A 36 -7.76 -2.27 4.85
N GLU A 37 -7.88 -1.23 5.69
CA GLU A 37 -6.82 -0.82 6.62
C GLU A 37 -6.30 -1.98 7.48
N GLU A 38 -7.17 -2.91 7.90
CA GLU A 38 -6.79 -4.08 8.68
C GLU A 38 -5.83 -5.02 7.93
N SER A 39 -5.92 -5.04 6.60
CA SER A 39 -5.03 -5.85 5.76
C SER A 39 -3.75 -5.12 5.35
N ILE A 40 -3.84 -3.81 5.04
CA ILE A 40 -2.74 -3.07 4.42
C ILE A 40 -1.95 -2.20 5.37
N ARG A 41 -2.55 -1.76 6.50
CA ARG A 41 -1.90 -0.88 7.45
C ARG A 41 -1.12 -1.67 8.47
N ILE A 42 0.21 -1.51 8.43
CA ILE A 42 1.13 -2.16 9.35
C ILE A 42 1.75 -1.16 10.33
N PRO A 43 2.15 -1.57 11.53
CA PRO A 43 2.93 -0.72 12.42
C PRO A 43 4.30 -0.43 11.80
N PHE A 44 4.78 0.78 11.97
CA PHE A 44 6.17 1.13 11.71
C PHE A 44 6.63 2.06 12.83
N VAL A 45 7.15 1.47 13.89
CA VAL A 45 7.63 2.17 15.09
C VAL A 45 9.13 2.06 15.14
N VAL A 46 9.83 3.19 15.12
CA VAL A 46 11.29 3.24 15.10
C VAL A 46 11.77 4.05 16.30
N ARG A 47 12.61 3.43 17.13
CA ARG A 47 13.38 4.13 18.14
C ARG A 47 14.78 4.37 17.62
N VAL A 48 15.16 5.63 17.53
CA VAL A 48 16.53 6.06 17.22
C VAL A 48 17.16 6.66 18.47
N PRO A 49 18.38 6.25 18.85
CA PRO A 49 19.08 6.84 19.99
C PRO A 49 19.21 8.36 19.86
N GLY A 50 18.95 9.09 20.94
CA GLY A 50 19.05 10.55 20.95
C GLY A 50 17.90 11.30 20.24
N ASN A 51 17.00 10.60 19.55
CA ASN A 51 15.89 11.25 18.88
C ASN A 51 14.65 11.38 19.78
N GLU A 52 13.89 12.47 19.63
CA GLU A 52 12.67 12.70 20.37
C GLU A 52 11.51 11.84 19.86
N LYS A 53 10.52 11.60 20.74
CA LYS A 53 9.29 10.91 20.36
C LYS A 53 8.44 11.80 19.47
N ARG A 54 8.04 11.29 18.33
CA ARG A 54 7.14 11.97 17.42
C ARG A 54 6.23 11.00 16.68
N ARG A 55 5.18 11.53 16.06
CA ARG A 55 4.35 10.83 15.11
C ARG A 55 4.56 11.45 13.72
N CYS A 56 4.97 10.65 12.76
CA CYS A 56 5.04 11.04 11.36
C CYS A 56 3.74 10.67 10.66
N ARG A 57 3.17 11.59 9.87
CA ARG A 57 1.93 11.39 9.12
C ARG A 57 2.17 11.08 7.64
N THR A 58 3.40 11.23 7.15
CA THR A 58 3.78 10.86 5.80
C THR A 58 3.47 9.37 5.54
N CYS A 59 2.83 9.06 4.44
CA CYS A 59 2.60 7.68 4.02
C CYS A 59 3.92 7.01 3.65
N ILE A 60 4.28 5.95 4.36
CA ILE A 60 5.49 5.15 4.12
C ILE A 60 5.03 3.75 3.72
N ALA A 61 5.42 3.31 2.53
CA ALA A 61 5.12 1.96 2.04
C ALA A 61 6.14 0.94 2.57
N SER A 62 5.79 -0.35 2.56
CA SER A 62 6.69 -1.42 3.02
C SER A 62 8.02 -1.45 2.26
N GLN A 63 8.01 -1.12 0.98
CA GLN A 63 9.21 -1.00 0.14
C GLN A 63 10.16 0.14 0.59
N ASP A 64 9.62 1.17 1.23
CA ASP A 64 10.40 2.31 1.73
C ASP A 64 11.13 1.99 3.05
N MET A 65 10.76 0.91 3.75
CA MET A 65 11.32 0.59 5.05
C MET A 65 12.84 0.32 5.00
N THR A 66 13.29 -0.49 4.03
CA THR A 66 14.71 -0.82 3.89
C THR A 66 15.56 0.43 3.62
N PRO A 67 15.29 1.26 2.59
CA PRO A 67 16.09 2.47 2.36
C PRO A 67 15.98 3.47 3.51
N THR A 68 14.82 3.57 4.16
CA THR A 68 14.64 4.43 5.34
C THR A 68 15.52 4.00 6.51
N LEU A 69 15.62 2.70 6.79
CA LEU A 69 16.47 2.19 7.85
C LEU A 69 17.96 2.38 7.52
N LEU A 70 18.36 2.19 6.26
CA LEU A 70 19.71 2.49 5.81
C LEU A 70 20.04 3.98 5.96
N GLY A 71 19.11 4.87 5.58
CA GLY A 71 19.24 6.32 5.76
C GLY A 71 19.37 6.73 7.23
N ILE A 72 18.57 6.14 8.15
CA ILE A 72 18.67 6.34 9.59
C ILE A 72 20.05 5.94 10.12
N LEU A 73 20.62 4.86 9.58
CA LEU A 73 21.92 4.33 10.00
C LEU A 73 23.11 5.01 9.28
N GLY A 74 22.87 5.95 8.36
CA GLY A 74 23.92 6.58 7.56
C GLY A 74 24.63 5.62 6.61
N VAL A 75 23.98 4.53 6.21
CA VAL A 75 24.51 3.51 5.29
C VAL A 75 24.06 3.82 3.88
N SER A 76 24.98 3.65 2.91
CA SER A 76 24.65 3.87 1.49
C SER A 76 23.56 2.93 1.02
N ILE A 77 22.56 3.50 0.31
CA ILE A 77 21.44 2.75 -0.24
C ILE A 77 21.86 2.18 -1.60
N PRO A 78 21.81 0.85 -1.81
CA PRO A 78 22.11 0.23 -3.09
C PRO A 78 21.16 0.70 -4.20
N SER A 79 21.67 0.88 -5.41
CA SER A 79 20.88 1.31 -6.59
C SER A 79 19.81 0.31 -7.02
N THR A 80 19.84 -0.91 -6.51
CA THR A 80 18.82 -1.95 -6.74
C THR A 80 17.61 -1.83 -5.82
N VAL A 81 17.64 -0.93 -4.82
CA VAL A 81 16.52 -0.66 -3.93
C VAL A 81 15.55 0.30 -4.62
N GLU A 82 14.30 -0.12 -4.77
CA GLU A 82 13.26 0.64 -5.47
C GLU A 82 12.45 1.57 -4.56
N GLY A 83 12.51 1.35 -3.23
CA GLY A 83 11.82 2.20 -2.25
C GLY A 83 12.53 3.53 -2.05
N GLU A 84 11.82 4.48 -1.45
CA GLU A 84 12.30 5.83 -1.14
C GLU A 84 12.85 5.92 0.29
N ASP A 85 13.94 6.65 0.48
CA ASP A 85 14.45 6.98 1.81
C ASP A 85 13.57 8.04 2.49
N CYS A 86 12.80 7.60 3.46
CA CYS A 86 11.93 8.42 4.28
C CYS A 86 12.55 8.79 5.65
N SER A 87 13.86 8.58 5.84
CA SER A 87 14.54 8.81 7.13
C SER A 87 14.38 10.24 7.63
N SER A 88 14.42 11.24 6.72
CA SER A 88 14.25 12.64 7.09
C SER A 88 12.87 12.92 7.72
N TYR A 89 11.81 12.23 7.29
CA TYR A 89 10.48 12.37 7.88
C TYR A 89 10.38 11.75 9.28
N LEU A 90 11.24 10.80 9.60
CA LEU A 90 11.29 10.15 10.91
C LEU A 90 12.24 10.86 11.88
N LEU A 91 13.31 11.48 11.38
CA LEU A 91 14.34 12.11 12.20
C LEU A 91 14.11 13.61 12.44
N THR A 92 13.29 14.27 11.62
CA THR A 92 13.03 15.72 11.71
C THR A 92 11.53 16.00 11.75
N GLU A 93 11.13 17.26 11.86
CA GLU A 93 9.72 17.69 11.79
C GLU A 93 9.17 17.79 10.36
N LYS A 94 9.95 17.41 9.35
CA LYS A 94 9.47 17.39 7.98
C LYS A 94 8.35 16.35 7.83
N GLU A 95 7.35 16.70 7.06
CA GLU A 95 6.28 15.79 6.63
C GLU A 95 5.97 16.05 5.15
N ASP A 96 5.64 15.00 4.43
CA ASP A 96 5.06 15.07 3.10
C ASP A 96 3.66 14.45 3.16
N LEU A 97 2.65 15.31 3.22
CA LEU A 97 1.24 14.88 3.30
C LEU A 97 0.65 14.51 1.95
N GLU A 98 1.34 14.84 0.85
CA GLU A 98 0.94 14.48 -0.51
C GLU A 98 1.54 13.13 -0.93
N LYS A 99 2.56 12.65 -0.22
CA LYS A 99 3.14 11.33 -0.48
C LYS A 99 2.07 10.24 -0.35
N ALA A 100 1.94 9.44 -1.40
CA ALA A 100 1.00 8.33 -1.47
C ALA A 100 1.73 6.99 -1.50
N SER A 101 1.08 5.94 -0.97
CA SER A 101 1.53 4.56 -1.07
C SER A 101 0.70 3.81 -2.11
N TYR A 102 1.37 3.20 -3.09
CA TYR A 102 0.70 2.38 -4.09
C TYR A 102 0.62 0.93 -3.63
N LEU A 103 -0.50 0.31 -3.91
CA LEU A 103 -0.90 -0.98 -3.38
C LEU A 103 -1.30 -1.92 -4.50
N CYS A 104 -1.02 -3.21 -4.36
CA CYS A 104 -1.49 -4.22 -5.30
C CYS A 104 -1.69 -5.57 -4.63
N ALA A 105 -2.63 -6.36 -5.17
CA ALA A 105 -2.67 -7.80 -4.96
C ALA A 105 -3.06 -8.51 -6.24
N CYS A 106 -2.43 -9.66 -6.48
CA CYS A 106 -2.65 -10.52 -7.63
C CYS A 106 -3.21 -11.86 -7.16
N PRO A 107 -3.92 -12.61 -8.04
CA PRO A 107 -4.26 -14.00 -7.81
C PRO A 107 -2.99 -14.83 -7.52
N GLY A 108 -2.92 -15.45 -6.33
CA GLY A 108 -1.74 -16.21 -5.89
C GLY A 108 -2.06 -17.61 -5.37
N ARG A 109 -3.33 -17.97 -5.18
CA ARG A 109 -3.71 -19.31 -4.72
C ARG A 109 -3.71 -20.31 -5.88
N ASP A 110 -3.25 -21.51 -5.65
CA ASP A 110 -3.13 -22.58 -6.65
C ASP A 110 -4.38 -22.79 -7.49
N ILE A 111 -5.57 -22.72 -6.86
CA ILE A 111 -6.83 -22.88 -7.56
C ILE A 111 -7.05 -21.80 -8.64
N PHE A 112 -6.68 -20.56 -8.35
CA PHE A 112 -6.75 -19.47 -9.33
C PHE A 112 -5.69 -19.63 -10.40
N LEU A 113 -4.43 -19.91 -10.01
CA LEU A 113 -3.30 -20.06 -10.94
C LEU A 113 -3.56 -21.12 -12.00
N LYS A 114 -4.19 -22.26 -11.62
CA LYS A 114 -4.58 -23.31 -12.57
C LYS A 114 -5.59 -22.81 -13.62
N ASN A 115 -6.53 -21.99 -13.22
CA ASN A 115 -7.54 -21.42 -14.14
C ASN A 115 -6.89 -20.42 -15.11
N PHE A 116 -6.00 -19.56 -14.61
CA PHE A 116 -5.26 -18.62 -15.44
C PHE A 116 -4.36 -19.33 -16.45
N ALA A 117 -3.65 -20.37 -16.03
CA ALA A 117 -2.82 -21.19 -16.93
C ALA A 117 -3.65 -21.84 -18.05
N ARG A 118 -4.83 -22.42 -17.72
CA ARG A 118 -5.73 -23.00 -18.70
C ARG A 118 -6.27 -21.99 -19.70
N ALA A 119 -6.47 -20.75 -19.26
CA ALA A 119 -6.96 -19.65 -20.08
C ALA A 119 -5.85 -18.93 -20.87
N GLY A 120 -4.58 -19.29 -20.67
CA GLY A 120 -3.44 -18.61 -21.30
C GLY A 120 -3.28 -17.16 -20.85
N LYS A 121 -3.71 -16.82 -19.61
CA LYS A 121 -3.67 -15.45 -19.05
C LYS A 121 -2.65 -15.34 -17.93
N ASP A 122 -1.99 -14.18 -17.83
CA ASP A 122 -1.09 -13.87 -16.73
C ASP A 122 -1.89 -13.46 -15.49
N PRO A 123 -1.85 -14.22 -14.37
CA PRO A 123 -2.54 -13.86 -13.13
C PRO A 123 -2.05 -12.53 -12.54
N LYS A 124 -0.81 -12.10 -12.81
CA LYS A 124 -0.28 -10.82 -12.32
C LYS A 124 -1.00 -9.62 -12.93
N ALA A 125 -1.65 -9.78 -14.08
CA ALA A 125 -2.45 -8.73 -14.73
C ALA A 125 -3.90 -8.66 -14.23
N PHE A 126 -4.22 -9.29 -13.09
CA PHE A 126 -5.54 -9.32 -12.45
C PHE A 126 -5.43 -9.00 -10.94
N GLY A 127 -6.54 -9.15 -10.21
CA GLY A 127 -6.65 -8.74 -8.82
C GLY A 127 -7.05 -7.28 -8.71
N TRP A 128 -6.33 -6.49 -7.93
CA TRP A 128 -6.61 -5.07 -7.76
C TRP A 128 -5.33 -4.23 -7.65
N ARG A 129 -5.47 -2.94 -7.94
CA ARG A 129 -4.45 -1.92 -7.73
C ARG A 129 -5.09 -0.75 -7.01
N GLY A 130 -4.31 -0.05 -6.20
CA GLY A 130 -4.83 1.09 -5.46
C GLY A 130 -3.76 2.08 -5.03
N VAL A 131 -4.23 3.18 -4.49
CA VAL A 131 -3.41 4.22 -3.89
C VAL A 131 -4.00 4.62 -2.53
N ARG A 132 -3.12 4.73 -1.54
CA ARG A 132 -3.43 5.20 -0.19
C ARG A 132 -2.71 6.52 0.03
N THR A 133 -3.49 7.58 0.21
CA THR A 133 -3.04 8.91 0.66
C THR A 133 -3.28 9.05 2.16
N GLN A 134 -3.03 10.21 2.74
CA GLN A 134 -3.32 10.42 4.16
C GLN A 134 -4.81 10.23 4.50
N ASP A 135 -5.71 10.69 3.64
CA ASP A 135 -7.15 10.78 3.95
C ASP A 135 -8.03 9.83 3.13
N TYR A 136 -7.48 9.25 2.03
CA TYR A 136 -8.27 8.46 1.11
C TYR A 136 -7.57 7.18 0.69
N THR A 137 -8.38 6.15 0.42
CA THR A 137 -7.97 4.94 -0.31
C THR A 137 -8.81 4.84 -1.58
N TYR A 138 -8.14 4.72 -2.72
CA TYR A 138 -8.79 4.47 -4.00
C TYR A 138 -8.30 3.16 -4.59
N VAL A 139 -9.23 2.37 -5.13
CA VAL A 139 -8.96 1.03 -5.67
C VAL A 139 -9.67 0.83 -6.99
N ILE A 140 -8.95 0.21 -7.93
CA ILE A 140 -9.47 -0.38 -9.15
C ILE A 140 -9.26 -1.89 -9.10
N GLU A 141 -10.30 -2.65 -9.41
CA GLU A 141 -10.32 -4.11 -9.29
C GLU A 141 -10.77 -4.76 -10.59
N LEU A 142 -10.11 -5.86 -10.98
CA LEU A 142 -10.53 -6.80 -12.03
C LEU A 142 -10.99 -8.14 -11.46
N GLY A 143 -10.81 -8.35 -10.15
CA GLY A 143 -11.11 -9.60 -9.47
C GLY A 143 -10.03 -10.67 -9.63
N TYR A 144 -10.28 -11.80 -9.02
CA TYR A 144 -9.35 -12.94 -8.92
C TYR A 144 -9.70 -14.10 -9.87
N ASP A 145 -10.56 -13.84 -10.87
CA ASP A 145 -10.96 -14.81 -11.88
C ASP A 145 -10.44 -14.42 -13.27
N VAL A 146 -10.42 -15.36 -14.19
CA VAL A 146 -10.05 -15.18 -15.61
C VAL A 146 -11.04 -14.29 -16.36
N MET A 147 -12.25 -14.11 -15.85
CA MET A 147 -13.27 -13.17 -16.35
C MET A 147 -13.21 -11.88 -15.54
N PRO A 148 -12.68 -10.78 -16.09
CA PRO A 148 -12.55 -9.54 -15.37
C PRO A 148 -13.94 -8.96 -15.03
N ARG A 149 -14.05 -8.41 -13.82
CA ARG A 149 -15.23 -7.66 -13.34
C ARG A 149 -14.76 -6.30 -12.85
N PRO A 150 -14.62 -5.31 -13.74
CA PRO A 150 -14.10 -4.01 -13.35
C PRO A 150 -14.95 -3.34 -12.27
N ALA A 151 -14.32 -2.93 -11.20
CA ALA A 151 -14.95 -2.18 -10.12
C ALA A 151 -14.03 -1.08 -9.61
N ARG A 152 -14.62 -0.04 -9.01
CA ARG A 152 -13.94 1.11 -8.43
C ARG A 152 -14.45 1.35 -7.02
N TYR A 153 -13.54 1.64 -6.11
CA TYR A 153 -13.87 1.97 -4.73
C TYR A 153 -13.07 3.18 -4.29
N LEU A 154 -13.76 4.13 -3.66
CA LEU A 154 -13.16 5.30 -3.02
C LEU A 154 -13.62 5.36 -1.57
N TYR A 155 -12.70 5.46 -0.64
CA TYR A 155 -12.98 5.58 0.78
C TYR A 155 -12.30 6.83 1.34
N CYS A 156 -13.03 7.57 2.20
CA CYS A 156 -12.46 8.62 3.03
C CYS A 156 -12.04 8.01 4.37
N THR A 157 -10.80 7.58 4.49
CA THR A 157 -10.28 6.93 5.70
C THR A 157 -10.14 7.87 6.90
N ALA A 158 -10.15 9.18 6.66
CA ALA A 158 -10.20 10.17 7.72
C ALA A 158 -11.59 10.21 8.43
N ALA A 159 -12.68 10.02 7.67
CA ALA A 159 -14.05 10.02 8.19
C ALA A 159 -14.56 8.60 8.51
N ASP A 160 -14.13 7.61 7.75
CA ASP A 160 -14.51 6.20 7.87
C ASP A 160 -13.23 5.32 7.93
N PRO A 161 -12.56 5.28 9.08
CA PRO A 161 -11.31 4.52 9.24
C PRO A 161 -11.44 3.01 8.99
N GLN A 162 -12.64 2.45 9.17
CA GLN A 162 -12.95 1.05 8.92
C GLN A 162 -13.36 0.77 7.48
N GLN A 163 -13.48 1.79 6.63
CA GLN A 163 -13.88 1.66 5.22
C GLN A 163 -15.19 0.88 5.01
N MET A 164 -16.18 1.13 5.89
CA MET A 164 -17.49 0.47 5.81
C MET A 164 -18.37 1.03 4.70
N HIS A 165 -18.13 2.28 4.29
CA HIS A 165 -18.99 3.03 3.38
C HIS A 165 -18.16 3.65 2.24
N PRO A 166 -18.04 2.98 1.07
CA PRO A 166 -17.41 3.60 -0.08
C PRO A 166 -18.16 4.86 -0.51
N LEU A 167 -17.43 5.89 -0.89
CA LEU A 167 -18.01 7.13 -1.40
C LEU A 167 -18.68 6.89 -2.76
N ALA A 168 -19.89 7.41 -2.92
CA ALA A 168 -20.66 7.30 -4.16
C ALA A 168 -19.97 8.07 -5.31
N LEU A 169 -19.64 7.37 -6.40
CA LEU A 169 -18.91 7.93 -7.54
C LEU A 169 -19.79 8.69 -8.55
N ASP A 170 -21.11 8.73 -8.36
CA ASP A 170 -22.05 9.58 -9.07
C ASP A 170 -22.05 11.04 -8.54
N VAL A 171 -21.57 11.27 -7.32
CA VAL A 171 -21.33 12.60 -6.76
C VAL A 171 -20.15 13.27 -7.49
N PRO A 172 -20.32 14.50 -8.05
CA PRO A 172 -19.31 15.13 -8.90
C PRO A 172 -17.94 15.31 -8.24
N GLU A 173 -17.90 15.69 -6.94
CA GLU A 173 -16.66 15.87 -6.18
C GLU A 173 -15.91 14.55 -6.01
N ASN A 174 -16.63 13.50 -5.63
CA ASN A 174 -16.06 12.16 -5.46
C ASN A 174 -15.55 11.61 -6.78
N ARG A 175 -16.30 11.83 -7.87
CA ARG A 175 -15.91 11.42 -9.22
C ARG A 175 -14.63 12.10 -9.67
N ARG A 176 -14.48 13.41 -9.39
CA ARG A 176 -13.26 14.17 -9.72
C ARG A 176 -12.06 13.63 -8.95
N LEU A 177 -12.22 13.43 -7.64
CA LEU A 177 -11.17 12.87 -6.79
C LEU A 177 -10.78 11.45 -7.25
N ALA A 178 -11.77 10.58 -7.50
CA ALA A 178 -11.53 9.22 -7.99
C ALA A 178 -10.74 9.21 -9.29
N ARG A 179 -11.05 10.10 -10.25
CA ARG A 179 -10.30 10.23 -11.51
C ARG A 179 -8.85 10.64 -11.27
N GLN A 180 -8.59 11.64 -10.43
CA GLN A 180 -7.22 12.06 -10.10
C GLN A 180 -6.42 10.92 -9.48
N MET A 181 -7.03 10.16 -8.57
CA MET A 181 -6.39 9.01 -7.95
C MET A 181 -6.20 7.85 -8.93
N GLU A 182 -7.16 7.58 -9.81
CA GLU A 182 -7.03 6.59 -10.89
C GLU A 182 -5.87 6.93 -11.83
N ASP A 183 -5.77 8.20 -12.25
CA ASP A 183 -4.67 8.65 -13.09
C ASP A 183 -3.30 8.41 -12.43
N SER A 184 -3.20 8.64 -11.12
CA SER A 184 -1.97 8.37 -10.37
C SER A 184 -1.64 6.87 -10.30
N VAL A 185 -2.64 6.01 -10.09
CA VAL A 185 -2.49 4.55 -10.11
C VAL A 185 -2.06 4.07 -11.50
N ILE A 186 -2.70 4.57 -12.56
CA ILE A 186 -2.34 4.24 -13.95
C ILE A 186 -0.90 4.68 -14.26
N ALA A 187 -0.52 5.89 -13.85
CA ALA A 187 0.84 6.39 -14.04
C ALA A 187 1.87 5.52 -13.31
N TRP A 188 1.57 5.09 -12.08
CA TRP A 188 2.42 4.16 -11.33
C TRP A 188 2.52 2.81 -12.03
N MET A 189 1.41 2.20 -12.43
CA MET A 189 1.40 0.92 -13.16
C MET A 189 2.22 0.97 -14.45
N ASN A 190 2.12 2.07 -15.22
CA ASN A 190 2.89 2.23 -16.45
C ASN A 190 4.41 2.30 -16.17
N ARG A 191 4.83 2.98 -15.09
CA ARG A 191 6.26 3.00 -14.68
C ARG A 191 6.75 1.60 -14.30
N GLN A 192 5.90 0.81 -13.66
CA GLN A 192 6.22 -0.58 -13.25
C GLN A 192 6.04 -1.60 -14.39
N LYS A 193 5.59 -1.18 -15.58
CA LYS A 193 5.24 -2.08 -16.69
C LYS A 193 4.21 -3.16 -16.27
N ASP A 194 3.26 -2.77 -15.44
CA ASP A 194 2.25 -3.66 -14.90
C ASP A 194 1.18 -3.99 -15.96
N GLY A 195 1.06 -5.26 -16.34
CA GLY A 195 0.08 -5.75 -17.32
C GLY A 195 -1.39 -5.53 -16.93
N PHE A 196 -1.66 -5.24 -15.65
CA PHE A 196 -3.01 -4.88 -15.18
C PHE A 196 -3.53 -3.62 -15.89
N ALA A 197 -2.69 -2.65 -16.19
CA ALA A 197 -3.09 -1.40 -16.82
C ALA A 197 -3.78 -1.60 -18.18
N GLU A 198 -3.29 -2.56 -18.97
CA GLU A 198 -3.88 -2.91 -20.28
C GLU A 198 -5.23 -3.60 -20.10
N ASN A 199 -5.31 -4.59 -19.20
CA ASN A 199 -6.54 -5.30 -18.92
C ASN A 199 -7.61 -4.37 -18.31
N TRP A 200 -7.21 -3.40 -17.50
CA TRP A 200 -8.11 -2.39 -16.93
C TRP A 200 -8.77 -1.55 -18.04
N ARG A 201 -7.98 -1.00 -18.95
CA ARG A 201 -8.51 -0.20 -20.08
C ARG A 201 -9.51 -1.00 -20.91
N ARG A 202 -9.15 -2.22 -21.31
CA ARG A 202 -10.05 -3.12 -22.08
C ARG A 202 -11.33 -3.47 -21.33
N GLY A 203 -11.22 -3.71 -20.01
CA GLY A 203 -12.36 -4.05 -19.18
C GLY A 203 -13.34 -2.89 -19.01
N VAL A 204 -12.86 -1.67 -18.92
CA VAL A 204 -13.68 -0.46 -18.77
C VAL A 204 -14.34 -0.04 -20.08
N GLU A 205 -13.70 -0.25 -21.23
CA GLU A 205 -14.26 0.04 -22.56
C GLU A 205 -15.40 -0.93 -22.95
N SER A 206 -15.53 -2.05 -22.25
CA SER A 206 -16.55 -3.07 -22.49
C SER A 206 -17.81 -2.92 -21.64
N ILE A 207 -17.90 -1.88 -20.80
CA ILE A 207 -19.05 -1.53 -19.94
C ILE A 207 -19.72 -0.27 -20.45
#